data_9d47d237fc0daca2f3fff49d5315dfa9
#
_entry.id   9d47d237fc0daca2f3fff49d5315dfa9
#
_cell.length_a   1.000
_cell.length_b   1.000
_cell.length_c   1.000
_cell.angle_alpha   90.00
_cell.angle_beta   90.00
_cell.angle_gamma   90.00
#
_symmetry.space_group_name_H-M   'P 1'
#
loop_
_entity.id
_entity.type
_entity.pdbx_description
1 polymer ?
#
loop_
_entity_poly.entity_id
_entity_poly.type
_entity_poly.pdbx_seq_one_letter_code
_entity_poly.pdbx_strand_id
1 'polypeptide(L)'
;MSAMADDVADNRGRMLSPERIEFAPYWSLRLQAGIAETLGETSFSDMLSPAAALSAGYHFAPAWSVRLGVSGWQAKGAWVSPRRVYKYDFIQGNADIVMSLSNIIGGFRPDRRVDFYAFLGVGVINAFNNDEAANGLEYADQLKYLWTGHKWFVAGRAGVGADINLSRYVAFNVEVNANMMSDRFNSKRGGSVDWQFNALAGFTFKFGKGTRKVPAVYEELPPAPVAAAPVKEEPKVTPKPVEQPKPEVKVEKITENIFFLINSSKIRASQEGKVAAIVDYMKRNPGATVVVTGYADKATGTSRYNKTLSERRAKAVGDALLDAGISADRISMSGKGDSEQPFVQNDDNRVVIMIAE
;
A
#
# COMPACT_ATOMS: atom_id res chain seq x y z
N MET A 1 19.13 -42.09 -24.89
CA MET A 1 19.99 -41.51 -23.85
C MET A 1 19.13 -40.54 -23.07
N SER A 2 18.60 -41.01 -21.97
CA SER A 2 17.77 -40.24 -21.05
C SER A 2 18.71 -39.53 -20.07
N ALA A 3 18.71 -38.20 -20.09
CA ALA A 3 19.41 -37.41 -19.10
C ALA A 3 18.63 -37.50 -17.79
N MET A 4 19.19 -38.18 -16.81
CA MET A 4 18.77 -38.08 -15.42
C MET A 4 19.08 -36.66 -14.95
N ALA A 5 18.03 -35.87 -14.65
CA ALA A 5 18.17 -34.68 -13.87
C ALA A 5 18.51 -35.10 -12.45
N ASP A 6 19.71 -34.78 -12.00
CA ASP A 6 20.11 -34.90 -10.60
C ASP A 6 19.19 -34.00 -9.75
N ASP A 7 18.26 -34.62 -9.04
CA ASP A 7 17.55 -34.04 -7.90
C ASP A 7 18.59 -33.78 -6.79
N VAL A 8 19.21 -32.62 -6.83
CA VAL A 8 19.88 -32.09 -5.65
C VAL A 8 18.78 -31.80 -4.63
N ALA A 9 18.57 -32.75 -3.73
CA ALA A 9 17.66 -32.57 -2.60
C ALA A 9 18.14 -31.35 -1.81
N ASP A 10 17.48 -30.22 -2.02
CA ASP A 10 17.73 -29.00 -1.28
C ASP A 10 17.28 -29.23 0.17
N ASN A 11 18.22 -29.19 1.11
CA ASN A 11 18.07 -29.50 2.53
C ASN A 11 17.16 -28.47 3.28
N ARG A 12 16.26 -27.75 2.57
CA ARG A 12 15.43 -26.65 3.10
C ARG A 12 14.03 -27.07 3.56
N GLY A 13 13.74 -28.36 3.59
CA GLY A 13 12.42 -28.85 4.00
C GLY A 13 11.31 -28.69 2.95
N ARG A 14 10.09 -29.05 3.30
CA ARG A 14 8.92 -28.98 2.42
C ARG A 14 8.52 -27.52 2.20
N MET A 15 8.47 -27.04 0.96
CA MET A 15 8.02 -25.70 0.62
C MET A 15 6.53 -25.52 0.96
N LEU A 16 6.21 -24.60 1.88
CA LEU A 16 4.84 -24.25 2.27
C LEU A 16 4.26 -23.16 1.37
N SER A 17 5.10 -22.17 0.96
CA SER A 17 4.71 -21.18 -0.01
C SER A 17 5.91 -20.73 -0.87
N PRO A 18 5.73 -20.55 -2.20
CA PRO A 18 6.80 -20.07 -3.08
C PRO A 18 7.14 -18.60 -2.81
N GLU A 19 8.34 -18.18 -3.23
CA GLU A 19 8.72 -16.77 -3.29
C GLU A 19 7.70 -16.02 -4.15
N ARG A 20 7.19 -14.89 -3.66
CA ARG A 20 6.24 -14.05 -4.38
C ARG A 20 6.61 -12.59 -4.31
N ILE A 21 6.20 -11.85 -5.34
CA ILE A 21 6.38 -10.40 -5.40
C ILE A 21 5.05 -9.75 -5.05
N GLU A 22 5.06 -8.93 -4.01
CA GLU A 22 3.88 -8.16 -3.57
C GLU A 22 4.05 -6.67 -3.90
N PHE A 23 2.92 -5.97 -3.96
CA PHE A 23 2.90 -4.53 -4.09
C PHE A 23 3.51 -3.87 -2.85
N ALA A 24 4.27 -2.78 -3.08
CA ALA A 24 4.73 -1.87 -2.04
C ALA A 24 4.36 -0.44 -2.43
N PRO A 25 3.86 0.40 -1.50
CA PRO A 25 3.52 1.78 -1.77
C PRO A 25 4.72 2.58 -2.31
N TYR A 26 4.43 3.52 -3.24
CA TYR A 26 5.47 4.36 -3.84
C TYR A 26 4.93 5.72 -4.27
N TRP A 27 5.84 6.68 -4.44
CA TRP A 27 5.56 8.00 -5.00
C TRP A 27 5.84 8.04 -6.50
N SER A 28 5.15 8.92 -7.22
CA SER A 28 5.43 9.21 -8.62
C SER A 28 5.39 10.71 -8.89
N LEU A 29 6.18 11.15 -9.85
CA LEU A 29 6.14 12.50 -10.42
C LEU A 29 5.84 12.35 -11.91
N ARG A 30 4.84 13.10 -12.40
CA ARG A 30 4.41 13.06 -13.80
C ARG A 30 4.56 14.43 -14.42
N LEU A 31 5.20 14.51 -15.57
CA LEU A 31 5.36 15.71 -16.39
C LEU A 31 4.75 15.43 -17.75
N GLN A 32 3.82 16.31 -18.18
CA GLN A 32 3.06 16.13 -19.42
C GLN A 32 2.96 17.45 -20.17
N ALA A 33 2.90 17.34 -21.50
CA ALA A 33 2.56 18.44 -22.40
C ALA A 33 1.63 17.91 -23.51
N GLY A 34 0.90 18.80 -24.15
CA GLY A 34 -0.03 18.44 -25.21
C GLY A 34 -0.91 19.58 -25.63
N ILE A 35 -2.14 19.25 -25.95
CA ILE A 35 -3.13 20.19 -26.48
C ILE A 35 -4.39 20.18 -25.60
N ALA A 36 -5.05 21.31 -25.55
CA ALA A 36 -6.36 21.50 -24.96
C ALA A 36 -7.32 22.07 -25.99
N GLU A 37 -8.60 21.72 -25.85
CA GLU A 37 -9.70 22.32 -26.57
C GLU A 37 -10.76 22.79 -25.58
N THR A 38 -11.11 24.08 -25.63
CA THR A 38 -12.28 24.59 -24.91
C THR A 38 -13.47 24.53 -25.88
N LEU A 39 -14.52 23.78 -25.53
CA LEU A 39 -15.71 23.68 -26.36
C LEU A 39 -16.30 25.06 -26.59
N GLY A 40 -16.52 25.41 -27.84
CA GLY A 40 -17.06 26.67 -28.26
C GLY A 40 -17.87 26.55 -29.58
N GLU A 41 -18.35 27.69 -30.09
CA GLU A 41 -19.21 27.74 -31.26
C GLU A 41 -18.42 27.89 -32.58
N THR A 42 -17.14 27.49 -32.59
CA THR A 42 -16.28 27.56 -33.78
C THR A 42 -15.62 26.19 -34.06
N SER A 43 -14.80 26.10 -35.14
CA SER A 43 -14.19 24.83 -35.51
C SER A 43 -13.23 24.33 -34.45
N PHE A 44 -13.15 23.02 -34.31
CA PHE A 44 -12.23 22.34 -33.38
C PHE A 44 -10.80 22.86 -33.50
N SER A 45 -10.29 22.98 -34.75
CA SER A 45 -8.90 23.43 -35.00
C SER A 45 -8.60 24.83 -34.49
N ASP A 46 -9.59 25.72 -34.52
CA ASP A 46 -9.42 27.12 -34.10
C ASP A 46 -9.35 27.22 -32.56
N MET A 47 -9.99 26.30 -31.86
CA MET A 47 -10.06 26.25 -30.39
C MET A 47 -8.88 25.52 -29.74
N LEU A 48 -8.03 24.84 -30.52
CA LEU A 48 -6.86 24.17 -30.00
C LEU A 48 -5.86 25.14 -29.37
N SER A 49 -5.38 24.83 -28.19
CA SER A 49 -4.39 25.58 -27.43
C SER A 49 -3.35 24.66 -26.80
N PRO A 50 -2.16 25.15 -26.46
CA PRO A 50 -1.17 24.37 -25.74
C PRO A 50 -1.64 24.06 -24.30
N ALA A 51 -1.23 22.90 -23.79
CA ALA A 51 -1.49 22.48 -22.42
C ALA A 51 -0.28 21.80 -21.81
N ALA A 52 -0.09 21.98 -20.50
CA ALA A 52 0.95 21.28 -19.74
C ALA A 52 0.42 20.88 -18.37
N ALA A 53 1.02 19.86 -17.78
CA ALA A 53 0.68 19.41 -16.45
C ALA A 53 1.90 18.83 -15.71
N LEU A 54 1.97 19.10 -14.42
CA LEU A 54 2.92 18.52 -13.47
C LEU A 54 2.13 17.98 -12.28
N SER A 55 2.37 16.72 -11.91
CA SER A 55 1.66 16.13 -10.78
C SER A 55 2.51 15.14 -9.99
N ALA A 56 2.26 15.07 -8.69
CA ALA A 56 2.81 14.07 -7.78
C ALA A 56 1.70 13.10 -7.38
N GLY A 57 1.98 11.80 -7.44
CA GLY A 57 1.05 10.73 -7.08
C GLY A 57 1.59 9.88 -5.95
N TYR A 58 0.70 9.41 -5.07
CA TYR A 58 1.00 8.40 -4.07
C TYR A 58 0.15 7.16 -4.29
N HIS A 59 0.81 6.06 -4.64
CA HIS A 59 0.21 4.76 -4.88
C HIS A 59 0.20 3.99 -3.56
N PHE A 60 -0.95 3.92 -2.91
CA PHE A 60 -1.11 3.27 -1.59
C PHE A 60 -1.63 1.83 -1.68
N ALA A 61 -2.21 1.46 -2.82
CA ALA A 61 -2.70 0.12 -3.09
C ALA A 61 -2.43 -0.26 -4.56
N PRO A 62 -2.46 -1.55 -4.94
CA PRO A 62 -2.21 -1.98 -6.31
C PRO A 62 -3.07 -1.28 -7.36
N ALA A 63 -4.34 -1.03 -7.03
CA ALA A 63 -5.32 -0.44 -7.94
C ALA A 63 -5.62 1.03 -7.64
N TRP A 64 -5.13 1.61 -6.55
CA TRP A 64 -5.54 2.93 -6.10
C TRP A 64 -4.37 3.85 -5.80
N SER A 65 -4.49 5.09 -6.26
CA SER A 65 -3.59 6.18 -5.92
C SER A 65 -4.33 7.51 -5.81
N VAL A 66 -3.71 8.46 -5.10
CA VAL A 66 -4.11 9.87 -5.09
C VAL A 66 -3.08 10.66 -5.85
N ARG A 67 -3.52 11.73 -6.53
CA ARG A 67 -2.67 12.59 -7.34
C ARG A 67 -3.00 14.05 -7.05
N LEU A 68 -1.97 14.84 -6.76
CA LEU A 68 -2.03 16.30 -6.65
C LEU A 68 -1.16 16.91 -7.75
N GLY A 69 -1.60 18.02 -8.33
CA GLY A 69 -0.83 18.63 -9.39
C GLY A 69 -1.30 20.00 -9.79
N VAL A 70 -0.58 20.54 -10.76
CA VAL A 70 -0.92 21.77 -11.44
C VAL A 70 -0.99 21.50 -12.95
N SER A 71 -1.93 22.13 -13.63
CA SER A 71 -2.08 22.08 -15.07
C SER A 71 -2.56 23.43 -15.60
N GLY A 72 -2.52 23.61 -16.89
CA GLY A 72 -2.97 24.82 -17.52
C GLY A 72 -2.11 25.18 -18.71
N TRP A 73 -2.16 26.36 -19.10
CA TRP A 73 -1.45 27.21 -20.05
C TRP A 73 -2.43 28.19 -20.68
N GLN A 74 -2.99 27.86 -21.84
CA GLN A 74 -3.84 28.74 -22.62
C GLN A 74 -5.18 28.09 -22.91
N ALA A 75 -6.23 28.89 -22.88
CA ALA A 75 -7.57 28.53 -23.34
C ALA A 75 -8.06 29.56 -24.36
N LYS A 76 -9.07 29.20 -25.12
CA LYS A 76 -9.64 30.05 -26.15
C LYS A 76 -11.15 30.15 -26.02
N GLY A 77 -11.66 31.29 -26.45
CA GLY A 77 -13.07 31.55 -26.72
C GLY A 77 -13.26 32.15 -28.10
N ALA A 78 -14.48 32.27 -28.58
CA ALA A 78 -14.71 32.82 -29.90
C ALA A 78 -15.99 33.69 -29.95
N TRP A 79 -15.94 34.76 -30.76
CA TRP A 79 -17.15 35.44 -31.28
C TRP A 79 -17.68 34.67 -32.47
N VAL A 80 -18.99 34.69 -32.61
CA VAL A 80 -19.66 33.98 -33.69
C VAL A 80 -19.82 34.90 -34.95
N SER A 81 -20.05 36.18 -34.74
CA SER A 81 -20.25 37.14 -35.81
C SER A 81 -19.57 38.51 -35.52
N PRO A 82 -18.49 38.85 -36.23
CA PRO A 82 -17.74 38.01 -37.14
C PRO A 82 -17.04 36.88 -36.40
N ARG A 83 -16.74 35.77 -37.09
CA ARG A 83 -16.01 34.63 -36.52
C ARG A 83 -14.56 35.05 -36.17
N ARG A 84 -14.29 35.20 -34.90
CA ARG A 84 -12.97 35.61 -34.38
C ARG A 84 -12.67 34.90 -33.06
N VAL A 85 -11.45 34.43 -32.89
CA VAL A 85 -10.97 33.72 -31.68
C VAL A 85 -10.22 34.71 -30.79
N TYR A 86 -10.40 34.59 -29.46
CA TYR A 86 -9.60 35.27 -28.44
C TYR A 86 -8.97 34.22 -27.50
N LYS A 87 -7.89 34.58 -26.87
CA LYS A 87 -7.14 33.70 -25.94
C LYS A 87 -7.07 34.33 -24.57
N TYR A 88 -6.93 33.47 -23.59
CA TYR A 88 -6.64 33.80 -22.20
C TYR A 88 -5.83 32.69 -21.59
N ASP A 89 -5.12 32.99 -20.49
CA ASP A 89 -4.27 32.03 -19.81
C ASP A 89 -4.95 31.54 -18.54
N PHE A 90 -4.56 30.35 -18.08
CA PHE A 90 -5.03 29.83 -16.80
C PHE A 90 -4.01 28.88 -16.19
N ILE A 91 -4.09 28.76 -14.86
CA ILE A 91 -3.44 27.74 -14.05
C ILE A 91 -4.49 27.06 -13.20
N GLN A 92 -4.42 25.74 -13.09
CA GLN A 92 -5.37 24.91 -12.36
C GLN A 92 -4.62 24.01 -11.37
N GLY A 93 -4.93 24.13 -10.08
CA GLY A 93 -4.54 23.16 -9.05
C GLY A 93 -5.51 21.99 -9.06
N ASN A 94 -4.99 20.76 -9.03
CA ASN A 94 -5.77 19.52 -9.22
C ASN A 94 -5.61 18.57 -8.03
N ALA A 95 -6.69 17.87 -7.68
CA ALA A 95 -6.68 16.75 -6.76
C ALA A 95 -7.53 15.61 -7.34
N ASP A 96 -6.89 14.46 -7.60
CA ASP A 96 -7.49 13.32 -8.29
C ASP A 96 -7.38 12.03 -7.47
N ILE A 97 -8.40 11.20 -7.54
CA ILE A 97 -8.36 9.78 -7.18
C ILE A 97 -8.16 8.99 -8.48
N VAL A 98 -7.10 8.20 -8.54
CA VAL A 98 -6.72 7.44 -9.74
C VAL A 98 -6.89 5.95 -9.47
N MET A 99 -7.49 5.25 -10.42
CA MET A 99 -7.82 3.85 -10.36
C MET A 99 -7.14 3.12 -11.53
N SER A 100 -6.24 2.17 -11.24
CA SER A 100 -5.66 1.28 -12.26
C SER A 100 -6.69 0.24 -12.69
N LEU A 101 -7.24 0.41 -13.88
CA LEU A 101 -8.18 -0.54 -14.50
C LEU A 101 -7.51 -1.87 -14.76
N SER A 102 -6.25 -1.84 -15.19
CA SER A 102 -5.46 -3.03 -15.45
C SER A 102 -5.27 -3.90 -14.22
N ASN A 103 -5.05 -3.28 -13.03
CA ASN A 103 -4.86 -4.01 -11.79
C ASN A 103 -6.18 -4.50 -11.18
N ILE A 104 -7.29 -3.81 -11.43
CA ILE A 104 -8.63 -4.28 -11.02
C ILE A 104 -9.03 -5.52 -11.81
N ILE A 105 -8.85 -5.50 -13.13
CA ILE A 105 -9.31 -6.58 -14.03
C ILE A 105 -8.33 -7.76 -14.01
N GLY A 106 -7.03 -7.49 -14.08
CA GLY A 106 -6.00 -8.50 -14.29
C GLY A 106 -5.11 -8.79 -13.07
N GLY A 107 -5.43 -8.22 -11.90
CA GLY A 107 -4.62 -8.32 -10.69
C GLY A 107 -3.29 -7.57 -10.79
N PHE A 108 -2.58 -7.48 -9.67
CA PHE A 108 -1.26 -6.84 -9.62
C PHE A 108 -0.22 -7.69 -10.36
N ARG A 109 0.48 -7.08 -11.33
CA ARG A 109 1.59 -7.68 -12.07
C ARG A 109 2.75 -6.71 -12.14
N PRO A 110 3.89 -7.02 -11.50
CA PRO A 110 5.04 -6.12 -11.43
C PRO A 110 5.75 -5.93 -12.78
N ASP A 111 5.58 -6.85 -13.71
CA ASP A 111 6.14 -6.89 -15.05
C ASP A 111 5.21 -6.33 -16.14
N ARG A 112 4.06 -5.77 -15.73
CA ARG A 112 3.09 -5.21 -16.68
C ARG A 112 3.72 -4.09 -17.50
N ARG A 113 3.67 -4.22 -18.83
CA ARG A 113 4.21 -3.21 -19.76
C ARG A 113 3.29 -2.01 -19.94
N VAL A 114 1.98 -2.23 -19.97
CA VAL A 114 0.98 -1.15 -20.16
C VAL A 114 -0.03 -1.23 -19.02
N ASP A 115 -0.21 -0.12 -18.31
CA ASP A 115 -1.18 0.03 -17.24
C ASP A 115 -2.22 1.09 -17.62
N PHE A 116 -3.45 0.66 -17.88
CA PHE A 116 -4.59 1.55 -18.13
C PHE A 116 -5.19 2.01 -16.82
N TYR A 117 -5.49 3.30 -16.75
CA TYR A 117 -6.10 3.91 -15.58
C TYR A 117 -7.23 4.85 -15.95
N ALA A 118 -8.10 5.10 -14.97
CA ALA A 118 -9.09 6.16 -15.00
C ALA A 118 -8.94 7.01 -13.75
N PHE A 119 -9.45 8.24 -13.78
CA PHE A 119 -9.47 9.10 -12.60
C PHE A 119 -10.70 10.01 -12.57
N LEU A 120 -11.03 10.41 -11.35
CA LEU A 120 -11.98 11.46 -11.05
C LEU A 120 -11.32 12.44 -10.08
N GLY A 121 -11.62 13.72 -10.23
CA GLY A 121 -11.03 14.74 -9.40
C GLY A 121 -11.73 16.08 -9.44
N VAL A 122 -11.11 17.01 -8.74
CA VAL A 122 -11.54 18.41 -8.69
C VAL A 122 -10.36 19.32 -8.99
N GLY A 123 -10.66 20.49 -9.55
CA GLY A 123 -9.68 21.52 -9.83
C GLY A 123 -10.13 22.89 -9.36
N VAL A 124 -9.17 23.72 -8.98
CA VAL A 124 -9.36 25.14 -8.74
C VAL A 124 -8.55 25.90 -9.78
N ILE A 125 -9.23 26.69 -10.57
CA ILE A 125 -8.68 27.42 -11.72
C ILE A 125 -8.52 28.90 -11.35
N ASN A 126 -7.37 29.47 -11.65
CA ASN A 126 -7.18 30.91 -11.77
C ASN A 126 -6.96 31.24 -13.24
N ALA A 127 -7.89 31.94 -13.87
CA ALA A 127 -7.79 32.41 -15.25
C ALA A 127 -7.43 33.90 -15.27
N PHE A 128 -6.63 34.31 -16.23
CA PHE A 128 -6.08 35.67 -16.35
C PHE A 128 -5.71 36.00 -17.82
N ASN A 129 -5.27 37.24 -18.10
CA ASN A 129 -4.87 37.69 -19.45
C ASN A 129 -6.00 37.58 -20.50
N ASN A 130 -7.24 37.92 -20.13
CA ASN A 130 -8.40 37.90 -21.04
C ASN A 130 -8.58 39.24 -21.81
N ASP A 131 -7.45 39.91 -22.08
CA ASP A 131 -7.45 41.27 -22.68
C ASP A 131 -7.91 41.25 -24.14
N GLU A 132 -7.63 40.15 -24.88
CA GLU A 132 -8.12 40.04 -26.26
C GLU A 132 -9.67 40.06 -26.33
N ALA A 133 -10.34 39.42 -25.36
CA ALA A 133 -11.79 39.46 -25.24
C ALA A 133 -12.29 40.88 -24.80
N ALA A 134 -11.58 41.49 -23.86
CA ALA A 134 -11.95 42.80 -23.31
C ALA A 134 -11.71 43.95 -24.30
N ASN A 135 -10.67 43.87 -25.14
CA ASN A 135 -10.35 44.91 -26.13
C ASN A 135 -11.12 44.78 -27.45
N GLY A 136 -11.82 43.65 -27.67
CA GLY A 136 -12.71 43.47 -28.80
C GLY A 136 -14.07 44.22 -28.61
N LEU A 137 -14.03 45.47 -28.24
CA LEU A 137 -15.18 46.28 -27.82
C LEU A 137 -16.35 46.32 -28.79
N GLU A 138 -16.09 46.22 -30.09
CA GLU A 138 -17.17 46.19 -31.13
C GLU A 138 -18.10 44.97 -30.98
N TYR A 139 -17.70 43.93 -30.22
CA TYR A 139 -18.46 42.68 -30.07
C TYR A 139 -18.61 42.26 -28.63
N ALA A 140 -18.29 43.13 -27.68
CA ALA A 140 -18.36 42.83 -26.24
C ALA A 140 -19.76 42.47 -25.77
N ASP A 141 -20.82 42.96 -26.47
CA ASP A 141 -22.22 42.62 -26.23
C ASP A 141 -22.53 41.11 -26.38
N GLN A 142 -21.75 40.40 -27.18
CA GLN A 142 -21.85 38.95 -27.34
C GLN A 142 -21.25 38.16 -26.16
N LEU A 143 -20.43 38.80 -25.33
CA LEU A 143 -19.74 38.19 -24.19
C LEU A 143 -20.46 38.56 -22.88
N LYS A 144 -21.60 37.97 -22.63
CA LYS A 144 -22.45 38.27 -21.44
C LYS A 144 -21.72 38.10 -20.10
N TYR A 145 -20.74 37.23 -20.05
CA TYR A 145 -19.94 36.92 -18.85
C TYR A 145 -18.50 37.38 -18.99
N LEU A 146 -18.23 38.41 -19.81
CA LEU A 146 -16.90 38.98 -19.95
C LEU A 146 -16.28 39.28 -18.58
N TRP A 147 -15.06 38.82 -18.39
CA TRP A 147 -14.27 39.08 -17.21
C TRP A 147 -12.88 39.63 -17.60
N THR A 148 -12.30 40.40 -16.68
CA THR A 148 -10.97 41.00 -16.79
C THR A 148 -10.16 40.69 -15.52
N GLY A 149 -8.83 40.85 -15.58
CA GLY A 149 -7.96 40.56 -14.46
C GLY A 149 -7.94 39.06 -14.11
N HIS A 150 -7.95 38.75 -12.85
CA HIS A 150 -7.92 37.38 -12.35
C HIS A 150 -9.33 36.88 -12.02
N LYS A 151 -9.69 35.68 -12.49
CA LYS A 151 -10.97 35.06 -12.20
C LYS A 151 -10.79 33.63 -11.71
N TRP A 152 -11.48 33.28 -10.63
CA TRP A 152 -11.42 31.94 -10.04
C TRP A 152 -12.63 31.11 -10.43
N PHE A 153 -12.38 29.82 -10.72
CA PHE A 153 -13.40 28.83 -11.03
C PHE A 153 -13.07 27.51 -10.33
N VAL A 154 -14.11 26.69 -10.16
CA VAL A 154 -13.96 25.29 -9.73
C VAL A 154 -14.33 24.40 -10.89
N ALA A 155 -13.57 23.33 -11.09
CA ALA A 155 -13.81 22.35 -12.13
C ALA A 155 -13.99 20.96 -11.51
N GLY A 156 -14.99 20.21 -11.98
CA GLY A 156 -14.99 18.75 -11.90
C GLY A 156 -14.13 18.21 -13.03
N ARG A 157 -13.36 17.15 -12.78
CA ARG A 157 -12.49 16.55 -13.80
C ARG A 157 -12.56 15.05 -13.82
N ALA A 158 -12.48 14.47 -15.01
CA ALA A 158 -12.40 13.03 -15.23
C ALA A 158 -11.50 12.73 -16.41
N GLY A 159 -10.87 11.58 -16.41
CA GLY A 159 -10.04 11.19 -17.53
C GLY A 159 -9.61 9.73 -17.48
N VAL A 160 -8.99 9.33 -18.58
CA VAL A 160 -8.42 8.01 -18.78
C VAL A 160 -7.02 8.14 -19.37
N GLY A 161 -6.18 7.16 -19.12
CA GLY A 161 -4.84 7.16 -19.69
C GLY A 161 -4.18 5.79 -19.62
N ALA A 162 -2.96 5.77 -20.13
CA ALA A 162 -2.11 4.60 -20.14
C ALA A 162 -0.68 4.97 -19.76
N ASP A 163 -0.09 4.24 -18.84
CA ASP A 163 1.33 4.27 -18.53
C ASP A 163 2.03 3.10 -19.24
N ILE A 164 2.94 3.40 -20.15
CA ILE A 164 3.78 2.43 -20.87
C ILE A 164 5.10 2.35 -20.09
N ASN A 165 5.29 1.29 -19.32
CA ASN A 165 6.44 1.09 -18.45
C ASN A 165 7.71 0.81 -19.28
N LEU A 166 8.61 1.78 -19.37
CA LEU A 166 9.92 1.67 -20.03
C LEU A 166 10.93 0.99 -19.11
N SER A 167 10.80 1.24 -17.82
CA SER A 167 11.59 0.61 -16.76
C SER A 167 10.77 0.55 -15.47
N ARG A 168 11.36 -0.01 -14.39
CA ARG A 168 10.74 0.03 -13.05
C ARG A 168 10.57 1.45 -12.49
N TYR A 169 11.32 2.42 -13.01
CA TYR A 169 11.36 3.78 -12.50
C TYR A 169 10.75 4.81 -13.43
N VAL A 170 10.60 4.49 -14.72
CA VAL A 170 10.14 5.42 -15.76
C VAL A 170 9.07 4.78 -16.59
N ALA A 171 7.97 5.51 -16.81
CA ALA A 171 6.94 5.18 -17.78
C ALA A 171 6.70 6.37 -18.73
N PHE A 172 6.47 6.09 -20.00
CA PHE A 172 5.86 7.04 -20.92
C PHE A 172 4.34 6.98 -20.71
N ASN A 173 3.69 8.14 -20.69
CA ASN A 173 2.28 8.18 -20.43
C ASN A 173 1.51 8.99 -21.46
N VAL A 174 0.27 8.57 -21.73
CA VAL A 174 -0.73 9.30 -22.51
C VAL A 174 -1.99 9.40 -21.68
N GLU A 175 -2.61 10.59 -21.71
CA GLU A 175 -3.83 10.87 -20.95
C GLU A 175 -4.78 11.73 -21.75
N VAL A 176 -6.08 11.41 -21.72
CA VAL A 176 -7.16 12.27 -22.18
C VAL A 176 -8.07 12.57 -21.01
N ASN A 177 -8.37 13.85 -20.81
CA ASN A 177 -9.24 14.26 -19.72
C ASN A 177 -10.18 15.37 -20.12
N ALA A 178 -11.31 15.47 -19.40
CA ALA A 178 -12.30 16.51 -19.50
C ALA A 178 -12.38 17.26 -18.19
N ASN A 179 -12.44 18.58 -18.27
CA ASN A 179 -12.74 19.49 -17.17
C ASN A 179 -14.10 20.13 -17.43
N MET A 180 -14.99 20.08 -16.46
CA MET A 180 -16.31 20.68 -16.46
C MET A 180 -16.33 21.83 -15.46
N MET A 181 -16.61 23.03 -15.91
CA MET A 181 -16.55 24.25 -15.10
C MET A 181 -17.71 25.19 -15.39
N SER A 182 -17.76 26.32 -14.67
CA SER A 182 -18.79 27.32 -14.84
C SER A 182 -18.85 27.89 -16.27
N ASP A 183 -20.05 28.09 -16.82
CA ASP A 183 -20.36 28.75 -18.10
C ASP A 183 -19.77 30.18 -18.25
N ARG A 184 -19.02 30.65 -17.28
CA ARG A 184 -18.31 31.92 -17.28
C ARG A 184 -16.86 31.83 -17.68
N PHE A 185 -16.34 30.63 -17.82
CA PHE A 185 -14.92 30.41 -18.07
C PHE A 185 -14.50 30.98 -19.43
N ASN A 186 -15.29 30.76 -20.47
CA ASN A 186 -15.05 31.24 -21.82
C ASN A 186 -15.68 32.64 -22.09
N SER A 187 -16.13 33.36 -21.05
CA SER A 187 -16.78 34.68 -21.14
C SER A 187 -18.14 34.73 -21.84
N LYS A 188 -18.66 33.63 -22.33
CA LYS A 188 -19.94 33.55 -23.08
C LYS A 188 -21.06 32.99 -22.18
N ARG A 189 -22.27 33.07 -22.69
CA ARG A 189 -23.44 32.39 -22.16
C ARG A 189 -23.87 31.33 -23.16
N GLY A 190 -23.46 30.07 -22.98
CA GLY A 190 -23.77 29.00 -23.91
C GLY A 190 -24.75 27.95 -23.37
N GLY A 191 -24.92 27.87 -22.08
CA GLY A 191 -25.76 26.84 -21.47
C GLY A 191 -25.60 26.78 -19.96
N SER A 192 -25.18 25.67 -19.42
CA SER A 192 -25.02 25.47 -17.97
C SER A 192 -23.58 25.32 -17.53
N VAL A 193 -22.68 24.83 -18.38
CA VAL A 193 -21.28 24.54 -18.07
C VAL A 193 -20.39 24.68 -19.31
N ASP A 194 -19.14 25.09 -19.08
CA ASP A 194 -18.06 25.03 -20.05
C ASP A 194 -17.29 23.71 -19.93
N TRP A 195 -16.86 23.17 -21.07
CA TRP A 195 -16.04 21.98 -21.15
C TRP A 195 -14.69 22.28 -21.77
N GLN A 196 -13.65 21.71 -21.17
CA GLN A 196 -12.31 21.71 -21.76
C GLN A 196 -11.78 20.29 -21.78
N PHE A 197 -11.36 19.85 -22.94
CA PHE A 197 -10.72 18.56 -23.17
C PHE A 197 -9.24 18.74 -23.31
N ASN A 198 -8.44 17.84 -22.72
CA ASN A 198 -6.99 17.84 -22.86
C ASN A 198 -6.54 16.48 -23.37
N ALA A 199 -5.59 16.48 -24.31
CA ALA A 199 -4.84 15.33 -24.74
C ALA A 199 -3.35 15.57 -24.44
N LEU A 200 -2.82 14.83 -23.48
CA LEU A 200 -1.50 15.03 -22.90
C LEU A 200 -0.63 13.78 -23.08
N ALA A 201 0.65 13.99 -23.28
CA ALA A 201 1.66 12.91 -23.26
C ALA A 201 2.87 13.36 -22.46
N GLY A 202 3.64 12.42 -21.91
CA GLY A 202 4.79 12.76 -21.10
C GLY A 202 5.43 11.58 -20.40
N PHE A 203 6.09 11.86 -19.29
CA PHE A 203 6.81 10.85 -18.53
C PHE A 203 6.37 10.84 -17.06
N THR A 204 6.29 9.64 -16.52
CA THR A 204 6.08 9.36 -15.10
C THR A 204 7.35 8.78 -14.51
N PHE A 205 7.89 9.42 -13.47
CA PHE A 205 9.04 8.97 -12.70
C PHE A 205 8.54 8.36 -11.39
N LYS A 206 8.93 7.12 -11.08
CA LYS A 206 8.50 6.36 -9.91
C LYS A 206 9.61 6.33 -8.86
N PHE A 207 9.30 6.74 -7.64
CA PHE A 207 10.23 6.78 -6.50
C PHE A 207 9.90 5.65 -5.53
N GLY A 208 10.77 4.66 -5.51
CA GLY A 208 10.56 3.42 -4.78
C GLY A 208 10.46 2.21 -5.72
N LYS A 209 10.55 1.02 -5.14
CA LYS A 209 10.52 -0.20 -5.95
C LYS A 209 9.12 -0.57 -6.44
N GLY A 210 8.07 -0.08 -5.79
CA GLY A 210 6.67 -0.45 -6.06
C GLY A 210 6.36 -1.92 -5.77
N THR A 211 7.38 -2.68 -5.38
CA THR A 211 7.31 -4.12 -5.11
C THR A 211 8.19 -4.51 -3.95
N ARG A 212 7.79 -5.53 -3.19
CA ARG A 212 8.63 -6.23 -2.20
C ARG A 212 8.65 -7.71 -2.50
N LYS A 213 9.78 -8.34 -2.27
CA LYS A 213 9.92 -9.80 -2.34
C LYS A 213 9.50 -10.39 -1.00
N VAL A 214 8.59 -11.35 -1.05
CA VAL A 214 8.24 -12.19 0.10
C VAL A 214 8.95 -13.52 -0.12
N PRO A 215 9.89 -13.91 0.76
CA PRO A 215 10.64 -15.14 0.59
C PRO A 215 9.75 -16.38 0.64
N ALA A 216 10.20 -17.46 0.03
CA ALA A 216 9.56 -18.75 0.16
C ALA A 216 9.57 -19.21 1.62
N VAL A 217 8.45 -19.78 2.06
CA VAL A 217 8.34 -20.37 3.40
C VAL A 217 8.52 -21.87 3.25
N TYR A 218 9.44 -22.42 4.03
CA TYR A 218 9.70 -23.86 4.10
C TYR A 218 9.26 -24.38 5.48
N GLU A 219 8.80 -25.62 5.52
CA GLU A 219 8.60 -26.35 6.77
C GLU A 219 9.99 -26.62 7.37
N GLU A 220 10.24 -26.20 8.61
CA GLU A 220 11.49 -26.51 9.28
C GLU A 220 11.56 -28.03 9.49
N LEU A 221 12.52 -28.66 8.87
CA LEU A 221 12.82 -30.06 9.18
C LEU A 221 13.27 -30.16 10.64
N PRO A 222 12.78 -31.14 11.40
CA PRO A 222 13.36 -31.40 12.72
C PRO A 222 14.87 -31.55 12.57
N PRO A 223 15.68 -30.98 13.49
CA PRO A 223 17.15 -31.08 13.41
C PRO A 223 17.53 -32.55 13.23
N ALA A 224 18.34 -32.81 12.19
CA ALA A 224 18.84 -34.16 11.93
C ALA A 224 19.43 -34.70 13.24
N PRO A 225 19.21 -35.99 13.59
CA PRO A 225 19.81 -36.59 14.78
C PRO A 225 21.31 -36.35 14.71
N VAL A 226 21.83 -35.59 15.68
CA VAL A 226 23.27 -35.37 15.79
C VAL A 226 23.87 -36.75 15.92
N ALA A 227 24.61 -37.20 14.90
CA ALA A 227 25.36 -38.45 14.97
C ALA A 227 26.23 -38.41 16.23
N ALA A 228 25.96 -39.28 17.17
CA ALA A 228 26.71 -39.36 18.40
C ALA A 228 28.20 -39.49 18.05
N ALA A 229 28.99 -38.50 18.47
CA ALA A 229 30.43 -38.57 18.33
C ALA A 229 30.93 -39.88 18.97
N PRO A 230 31.94 -40.60 18.39
CA PRO A 230 32.43 -41.86 18.95
C PRO A 230 32.93 -41.60 20.36
N VAL A 231 32.31 -42.29 21.31
CA VAL A 231 32.71 -42.27 22.73
C VAL A 231 34.10 -42.90 22.82
N LYS A 232 35.10 -42.10 23.19
CA LYS A 232 36.39 -42.64 23.65
C LYS A 232 36.12 -43.44 24.93
N GLU A 233 36.44 -44.74 24.91
CA GLU A 233 36.42 -45.58 26.08
C GLU A 233 37.44 -45.05 27.10
N GLU A 234 36.96 -44.59 28.27
CA GLU A 234 37.76 -44.38 29.47
C GLU A 234 37.63 -45.60 30.38
N PRO A 235 38.69 -45.94 31.17
CA PRO A 235 38.85 -47.26 31.80
C PRO A 235 37.91 -47.51 32.97
N LYS A 236 37.45 -48.77 33.08
CA LYS A 236 36.60 -49.32 34.12
C LYS A 236 37.01 -48.93 35.51
N VAL A 237 36.13 -48.24 36.23
CA VAL A 237 36.11 -48.15 37.70
C VAL A 237 34.88 -48.88 38.21
N THR A 238 35.10 -49.84 39.13
CA THR A 238 34.12 -50.73 39.74
C THR A 238 33.00 -50.00 40.50
N PRO A 239 31.71 -50.45 40.45
CA PRO A 239 30.58 -49.70 40.92
C PRO A 239 30.38 -49.84 42.43
N LYS A 240 30.06 -48.65 43.05
CA LYS A 240 29.29 -48.61 44.30
C LYS A 240 27.81 -48.51 43.94
N PRO A 241 26.89 -49.09 44.72
CA PRO A 241 25.48 -49.11 44.41
C PRO A 241 24.87 -47.68 44.46
N VAL A 242 24.33 -47.20 43.32
CA VAL A 242 23.61 -45.94 43.21
C VAL A 242 22.13 -46.28 42.96
N GLU A 243 21.32 -45.66 43.76
CA GLU A 243 19.86 -45.58 43.69
C GLU A 243 19.37 -45.39 42.24
N GLN A 244 18.31 -46.11 41.84
CA GLN A 244 17.70 -46.02 40.51
C GLN A 244 17.19 -44.60 40.25
N PRO A 245 17.54 -43.95 39.12
CA PRO A 245 16.89 -42.70 38.72
C PRO A 245 15.46 -42.96 38.29
N LYS A 246 14.55 -42.19 38.85
CA LYS A 246 13.14 -42.06 38.45
C LYS A 246 13.10 -41.74 36.95
N PRO A 247 12.19 -42.32 36.14
CA PRO A 247 12.14 -42.07 34.71
C PRO A 247 11.89 -40.60 34.43
N GLU A 248 12.80 -39.94 33.69
CA GLU A 248 12.58 -38.61 33.10
C GLU A 248 11.44 -38.71 32.09
N VAL A 249 10.31 -38.13 32.45
CA VAL A 249 9.19 -37.89 31.53
C VAL A 249 9.68 -36.81 30.57
N LYS A 250 9.88 -37.14 29.30
CA LYS A 250 10.04 -36.15 28.21
C LYS A 250 8.80 -35.29 28.16
N VAL A 251 8.89 -34.08 28.72
CA VAL A 251 7.79 -33.08 28.64
C VAL A 251 7.82 -32.55 27.22
N GLU A 252 6.80 -32.89 26.40
CA GLU A 252 6.63 -32.35 25.07
C GLU A 252 6.32 -30.86 25.19
N LYS A 253 7.15 -30.01 24.61
CA LYS A 253 6.98 -28.57 24.54
C LYS A 253 5.85 -28.19 23.59
N ILE A 254 4.89 -27.36 24.03
CA ILE A 254 3.85 -26.82 23.17
C ILE A 254 4.04 -25.31 22.95
N THR A 255 3.84 -24.84 21.71
CA THR A 255 3.93 -23.42 21.35
C THR A 255 2.67 -22.99 20.63
N GLU A 256 2.07 -21.89 21.08
CA GLU A 256 0.88 -21.28 20.44
C GLU A 256 1.05 -19.76 20.25
N ASN A 257 0.53 -19.26 19.14
CA ASN A 257 0.64 -17.87 18.71
C ASN A 257 -0.74 -17.22 18.66
N ILE A 258 -0.98 -16.17 19.47
CA ILE A 258 -2.21 -15.40 19.48
C ILE A 258 -2.03 -14.07 18.76
N PHE A 259 -2.73 -13.88 17.65
CA PHE A 259 -2.64 -12.68 16.81
C PHE A 259 -3.68 -11.64 17.18
N PHE A 260 -3.25 -10.36 17.22
CA PHE A 260 -4.08 -9.22 17.59
C PHE A 260 -4.35 -8.29 16.43
N LEU A 261 -5.46 -7.55 16.52
CA LEU A 261 -5.71 -6.43 15.62
C LEU A 261 -4.78 -5.26 15.93
N ILE A 262 -4.62 -4.37 14.95
CA ILE A 262 -3.87 -3.12 15.12
C ILE A 262 -4.43 -2.36 16.34
N ASN A 263 -3.52 -1.81 17.15
CA ASN A 263 -3.85 -1.00 18.33
C ASN A 263 -4.79 -1.71 19.34
N SER A 264 -4.79 -3.04 19.38
CA SER A 264 -5.65 -3.84 20.26
C SER A 264 -4.84 -4.84 21.08
N SER A 265 -5.28 -5.04 22.35
CA SER A 265 -4.85 -6.13 23.23
C SER A 265 -5.99 -7.10 23.57
N LYS A 266 -7.16 -6.97 22.89
CA LYS A 266 -8.30 -7.87 23.10
C LYS A 266 -8.09 -9.18 22.33
N ILE A 267 -8.18 -10.32 23.03
CA ILE A 267 -8.16 -11.65 22.42
C ILE A 267 -9.45 -11.80 21.60
N ARG A 268 -9.30 -12.26 20.34
CA ARG A 268 -10.45 -12.53 19.46
C ARG A 268 -11.01 -13.92 19.73
N ALA A 269 -12.31 -14.11 19.57
CA ALA A 269 -12.95 -15.42 19.71
C ALA A 269 -12.29 -16.52 18.86
N SER A 270 -11.80 -16.18 17.67
CA SER A 270 -11.07 -17.12 16.80
C SER A 270 -9.69 -17.55 17.33
N GLN A 271 -9.17 -16.91 18.38
CA GLN A 271 -7.88 -17.23 19.00
C GLN A 271 -8.04 -17.91 20.39
N GLU A 272 -9.25 -17.95 20.94
CA GLU A 272 -9.53 -18.55 22.27
C GLU A 272 -9.18 -20.05 22.32
N GLY A 273 -9.37 -20.78 21.23
CA GLY A 273 -9.00 -22.19 21.14
C GLY A 273 -7.50 -22.44 21.37
N LYS A 274 -6.63 -21.49 21.05
CA LYS A 274 -5.18 -21.60 21.29
C LYS A 274 -4.83 -21.38 22.77
N VAL A 275 -5.55 -20.50 23.46
CA VAL A 275 -5.43 -20.37 24.91
C VAL A 275 -5.86 -21.66 25.58
N ALA A 276 -7.00 -22.22 25.15
CA ALA A 276 -7.50 -23.49 25.67
C ALA A 276 -6.51 -24.65 25.48
N ALA A 277 -5.81 -24.72 24.33
CA ALA A 277 -4.79 -25.74 24.08
C ALA A 277 -3.62 -25.67 25.09
N ILE A 278 -3.15 -24.46 25.41
CA ILE A 278 -2.12 -24.27 26.48
C ILE A 278 -2.68 -24.64 27.85
N VAL A 279 -3.90 -24.24 28.17
CA VAL A 279 -4.57 -24.59 29.44
C VAL A 279 -4.66 -26.11 29.60
N ASP A 280 -5.11 -26.83 28.57
CA ASP A 280 -5.21 -28.27 28.60
C ASP A 280 -3.86 -28.97 28.76
N TYR A 281 -2.83 -28.44 28.09
CA TYR A 281 -1.46 -28.91 28.27
C TYR A 281 -0.99 -28.70 29.71
N MET A 282 -1.15 -27.50 30.26
CA MET A 282 -0.74 -27.14 31.61
C MET A 282 -1.47 -27.95 32.71
N LYS A 283 -2.75 -28.27 32.47
CA LYS A 283 -3.55 -29.15 33.38
C LYS A 283 -3.09 -30.59 33.34
N ARG A 284 -2.71 -31.10 32.17
CA ARG A 284 -2.15 -32.46 32.02
C ARG A 284 -0.72 -32.59 32.56
N ASN A 285 0.04 -31.48 32.62
CA ASN A 285 1.41 -31.42 33.07
C ASN A 285 1.54 -30.47 34.29
N PRO A 286 1.27 -30.91 35.52
CA PRO A 286 1.27 -30.05 36.70
C PRO A 286 2.62 -29.38 37.01
N GLY A 287 3.71 -29.91 36.54
CA GLY A 287 5.07 -29.33 36.70
C GLY A 287 5.47 -28.35 35.60
N ALA A 288 4.69 -28.24 34.50
CA ALA A 288 5.03 -27.37 33.39
C ALA A 288 4.84 -25.90 33.74
N THR A 289 5.66 -25.04 33.16
CA THR A 289 5.55 -23.57 33.22
C THR A 289 5.26 -23.02 31.82
N VAL A 290 4.66 -21.82 31.74
CA VAL A 290 4.38 -21.16 30.48
C VAL A 290 5.03 -19.76 30.42
N VAL A 291 5.76 -19.51 29.35
CA VAL A 291 6.32 -18.19 29.04
C VAL A 291 5.41 -17.50 28.01
N VAL A 292 4.89 -16.34 28.35
CA VAL A 292 3.97 -15.52 27.54
C VAL A 292 4.68 -14.26 27.11
N THR A 293 5.10 -14.18 25.86
CA THR A 293 5.86 -13.03 25.31
C THR A 293 5.03 -12.27 24.30
N GLY A 294 4.76 -10.99 24.57
CA GLY A 294 4.03 -10.09 23.70
C GLY A 294 4.96 -9.31 22.76
N TYR A 295 4.49 -9.09 21.54
CA TYR A 295 5.17 -8.33 20.51
C TYR A 295 4.24 -7.29 19.87
N ALA A 296 4.82 -6.29 19.24
CA ALA A 296 4.14 -5.28 18.45
C ALA A 296 4.85 -5.09 17.09
N ASP A 297 4.08 -4.75 16.07
CA ASP A 297 4.65 -4.48 14.75
C ASP A 297 5.48 -3.19 14.75
N LYS A 298 6.54 -3.13 13.94
CA LYS A 298 7.47 -2.00 13.85
C LYS A 298 6.94 -0.88 12.95
N ALA A 299 6.00 -1.17 12.05
CA ALA A 299 5.51 -0.19 11.09
C ALA A 299 4.49 0.77 11.66
N THR A 300 3.90 0.46 12.83
CA THR A 300 2.87 1.29 13.47
C THR A 300 3.23 1.66 14.91
N GLY A 301 2.86 2.88 15.31
CA GLY A 301 3.14 3.39 16.65
C GLY A 301 4.58 3.86 16.86
N THR A 302 4.88 4.25 18.09
CA THR A 302 6.25 4.56 18.55
C THR A 302 6.79 3.41 19.38
N SER A 303 8.11 3.22 19.47
CA SER A 303 8.72 2.14 20.26
C SER A 303 8.27 2.14 21.72
N ARG A 304 8.10 3.34 22.32
CA ARG A 304 7.55 3.47 23.68
C ARG A 304 6.10 2.97 23.77
N TYR A 305 5.28 3.31 22.80
CA TYR A 305 3.88 2.86 22.74
C TYR A 305 3.81 1.35 22.49
N ASN A 306 4.60 0.84 21.55
CA ASN A 306 4.67 -0.58 21.19
C ASN A 306 5.14 -1.44 22.36
N LYS A 307 6.06 -0.93 23.19
CA LYS A 307 6.48 -1.59 24.42
C LYS A 307 5.29 -1.79 25.36
N THR A 308 4.53 -0.72 25.64
CA THR A 308 3.34 -0.78 26.52
C THR A 308 2.24 -1.66 25.91
N LEU A 309 2.02 -1.60 24.58
CA LEU A 309 1.00 -2.40 23.90
C LEU A 309 1.33 -3.89 23.95
N SER A 310 2.60 -4.26 23.75
CA SER A 310 3.04 -5.66 23.84
C SER A 310 2.90 -6.22 25.25
N GLU A 311 3.16 -5.42 26.29
CA GLU A 311 2.93 -5.78 27.69
C GLU A 311 1.45 -5.99 28.00
N ARG A 312 0.56 -5.11 27.48
CA ARG A 312 -0.89 -5.27 27.62
C ARG A 312 -1.40 -6.54 26.93
N ARG A 313 -0.83 -6.90 25.77
CA ARG A 313 -1.16 -8.13 25.05
C ARG A 313 -0.73 -9.36 25.84
N ALA A 314 0.51 -9.38 26.33
CA ALA A 314 1.00 -10.47 27.19
C ALA A 314 0.16 -10.62 28.45
N LYS A 315 -0.19 -9.48 29.08
CA LYS A 315 -1.07 -9.47 30.26
C LYS A 315 -2.46 -10.03 29.96
N ALA A 316 -3.10 -9.63 28.85
CA ALA A 316 -4.42 -10.13 28.49
C ALA A 316 -4.45 -11.65 28.29
N VAL A 317 -3.37 -12.22 27.73
CA VAL A 317 -3.23 -13.68 27.59
C VAL A 317 -2.93 -14.34 28.93
N GLY A 318 -2.06 -13.74 29.76
CA GLY A 318 -1.77 -14.23 31.10
C GLY A 318 -3.02 -14.22 32.00
N ASP A 319 -3.82 -13.14 31.95
CA ASP A 319 -5.09 -13.06 32.69
C ASP A 319 -6.04 -14.20 32.24
N ALA A 320 -6.14 -14.48 30.95
CA ALA A 320 -6.98 -15.58 30.44
C ALA A 320 -6.50 -16.96 30.91
N LEU A 321 -5.18 -17.17 31.09
CA LEU A 321 -4.64 -18.40 31.68
C LEU A 321 -4.94 -18.49 33.19
N LEU A 322 -4.86 -17.38 33.91
CA LEU A 322 -5.23 -17.30 35.34
C LEU A 322 -6.72 -17.59 35.56
N ASP A 323 -7.59 -16.98 34.73
CA ASP A 323 -9.04 -17.20 34.72
C ASP A 323 -9.41 -18.66 34.44
N ALA A 324 -8.60 -19.34 33.63
CA ALA A 324 -8.75 -20.76 33.34
C ALA A 324 -8.18 -21.69 34.43
N GLY A 325 -7.67 -21.10 35.57
CA GLY A 325 -7.20 -21.83 36.75
C GLY A 325 -5.74 -22.27 36.70
N ILE A 326 -4.91 -21.69 35.85
CA ILE A 326 -3.45 -21.89 35.89
C ILE A 326 -2.86 -20.97 36.96
N SER A 327 -2.04 -21.52 37.86
CA SER A 327 -1.45 -20.78 38.98
C SER A 327 -0.42 -19.74 38.50
N ALA A 328 -0.40 -18.57 39.17
CA ALA A 328 0.42 -17.42 38.76
C ALA A 328 1.94 -17.70 38.78
N ASP A 329 2.40 -18.56 39.70
CA ASP A 329 3.80 -18.99 39.80
C ASP A 329 4.27 -19.83 38.59
N ARG A 330 3.34 -20.33 37.80
CA ARG A 330 3.58 -21.10 36.58
C ARG A 330 3.52 -20.26 35.30
N ILE A 331 3.23 -18.95 35.40
CA ILE A 331 3.07 -18.05 34.26
C ILE A 331 4.11 -16.95 34.33
N SER A 332 4.98 -16.87 33.31
CA SER A 332 5.92 -15.76 33.13
C SER A 332 5.50 -14.87 31.99
N MET A 333 5.30 -13.57 32.23
CA MET A 333 4.82 -12.62 31.23
C MET A 333 5.88 -11.56 30.91
N SER A 334 6.06 -11.25 29.64
CA SER A 334 6.91 -10.17 29.17
C SER A 334 6.42 -9.54 27.87
N GLY A 335 6.76 -8.26 27.64
CA GLY A 335 6.50 -7.58 26.39
C GLY A 335 7.82 -7.12 25.77
N LYS A 336 8.04 -7.37 24.50
CA LYS A 336 9.25 -7.00 23.75
C LYS A 336 9.08 -5.74 22.91
N GLY A 337 7.84 -5.24 22.79
CA GLY A 337 7.55 -4.10 21.92
C GLY A 337 7.80 -4.44 20.46
N ASP A 338 8.46 -3.51 19.78
CA ASP A 338 8.92 -3.63 18.40
C ASP A 338 10.44 -3.89 18.28
N SER A 339 11.13 -4.15 19.41
CA SER A 339 12.56 -4.41 19.43
C SER A 339 12.93 -5.77 18.81
N GLU A 340 12.03 -6.72 18.90
CA GLU A 340 12.14 -8.03 18.30
C GLU A 340 10.95 -8.28 17.37
N GLN A 341 11.20 -8.84 16.18
CA GLN A 341 10.18 -9.12 15.18
C GLN A 341 10.23 -10.61 14.86
N PRO A 342 9.51 -11.48 15.62
CA PRO A 342 9.57 -12.93 15.45
C PRO A 342 9.04 -13.40 14.09
N PHE A 343 8.21 -12.57 13.42
CA PHE A 343 7.66 -12.86 12.11
C PHE A 343 8.17 -11.89 11.05
N VAL A 344 8.39 -12.40 9.85
CA VAL A 344 8.84 -11.60 8.70
C VAL A 344 7.78 -10.59 8.25
N GLN A 345 6.49 -10.95 8.35
CA GLN A 345 5.40 -10.06 8.04
C GLN A 345 5.17 -9.10 9.21
N ASN A 346 5.21 -7.78 8.91
CA ASN A 346 5.05 -6.77 9.94
C ASN A 346 3.78 -6.97 10.78
N ASP A 347 2.66 -7.29 10.13
CA ASP A 347 1.36 -7.43 10.76
C ASP A 347 1.25 -8.66 11.68
N ASP A 348 2.03 -9.72 11.39
CA ASP A 348 2.08 -10.93 12.19
C ASP A 348 2.86 -10.71 13.50
N ASN A 349 3.62 -9.62 13.59
CA ASN A 349 4.28 -9.22 14.85
C ASN A 349 3.32 -8.57 15.87
N ARG A 350 2.04 -8.42 15.53
CA ARG A 350 0.98 -8.15 16.49
C ARG A 350 0.54 -9.44 17.19
N VAL A 351 1.44 -10.04 17.96
CA VAL A 351 1.31 -11.40 18.47
C VAL A 351 1.72 -11.53 19.93
N VAL A 352 1.15 -12.53 20.58
CA VAL A 352 1.68 -13.11 21.82
C VAL A 352 2.07 -14.55 21.54
N ILE A 353 3.29 -14.91 21.84
CA ILE A 353 3.82 -16.27 21.74
C ILE A 353 3.77 -16.89 23.14
N MET A 354 3.09 -18.02 23.28
CA MET A 354 3.06 -18.83 24.48
C MET A 354 3.90 -20.08 24.26
N ILE A 355 4.80 -20.37 25.17
CA ILE A 355 5.63 -21.58 25.18
C ILE A 355 5.45 -22.25 26.54
N ALA A 356 4.87 -23.44 26.55
CA ALA A 356 4.73 -24.23 27.75
C ALA A 356 5.63 -25.47 27.71
N GLU A 357 6.40 -25.70 28.78
CA GLU A 357 7.37 -26.78 28.93
C GLU A 357 7.47 -27.23 30.38
#